data_6c975e53dffd393436c243b30e172771
#
_entry.id   6c975e53dffd393436c243b30e172771
#
_cell.length_a   1.000
_cell.length_b   1.000
_cell.length_c   1.000
_cell.angle_alpha   90.00
_cell.angle_beta   90.00
_cell.angle_gamma   90.00
#
_symmetry.space_group_name_H-M   'P 1'
#
loop_
_entity.id
_entity.type
_entity.pdbx_description
1 polymer ?
#
loop_
_entity_poly.entity_id
_entity_poly.type
_entity_poly.pdbx_seq_one_letter_code
_entity_poly.pdbx_strand_id
1 'polypeptide(L)'
;MDLVDKMAQQEMVRTRFAPSPTGFLHIGGARTALFAWLYARHYNGRFILRIEDTDQLRSTEESTRAILDALTWLGLDWDEGPFFQAQRVDLHRQMVKKLLDEGKAYYCVCTPDELEEKRKRALAEGRKPKYDGTCRDKNLPKSANSVVRFRCPHTGITVVNDLVKGMITFSNEELDDLVIERSDGYPTYNFAVVVDDAQMEITHVIRGDDHVNNTPRQILLYEALGYKIPQFGHVSMIMGSDKTRLSKRHGATSVMAYKEMGYLPEALVNYLVRLGWSYGDQEIFSLDELIRLFSLDSVGKSAAIFNPEKLLWLNQYYIKECPTERLVREMIPFWKRLGVDTTNQALLGNVVDDLKSRAKTLVELAESSLFYFTDDVAYESEAANTFLKAEMADHLKAVAEGIPSLQDYTKKGMETFLRALAEKRGIKLKVIAQPLRVAITGKTVSPGIDEVMITLGKERVIKRINKAIEYIKNRT
;
A
#
# COMPACT_ATOMS: atom_id res chain seq x y z
N MET A 1 24.94 -24.39 -31.33
CA MET A 1 23.61 -23.90 -30.91
C MET A 1 23.87 -22.79 -29.94
N ASP A 2 23.76 -21.56 -30.44
CA ASP A 2 24.24 -20.33 -29.79
C ASP A 2 23.41 -19.96 -28.54
N LEU A 3 24.06 -19.23 -27.62
CA LEU A 3 23.41 -18.59 -26.45
C LEU A 3 22.15 -17.77 -26.83
N VAL A 4 22.13 -17.24 -28.05
CA VAL A 4 21.02 -16.49 -28.64
C VAL A 4 19.80 -17.40 -28.88
N ASP A 5 19.97 -18.67 -29.31
CA ASP A 5 18.87 -19.62 -29.49
C ASP A 5 18.31 -20.14 -28.17
N LYS A 6 19.11 -20.16 -27.10
CA LYS A 6 18.62 -20.49 -25.74
C LYS A 6 17.83 -19.35 -25.12
N MET A 7 18.12 -18.09 -25.43
CA MET A 7 17.33 -16.94 -25.00
C MET A 7 15.98 -16.82 -25.74
N ALA A 8 15.91 -17.30 -27.00
CA ALA A 8 14.68 -17.29 -27.80
C ALA A 8 13.62 -18.33 -27.37
N GLN A 9 13.94 -19.25 -26.45
CA GLN A 9 13.00 -20.29 -25.92
C GLN A 9 12.58 -20.06 -24.47
N GLN A 10 12.98 -18.95 -23.84
CA GLN A 10 12.52 -18.68 -22.50
C GLN A 10 11.09 -18.12 -22.58
N GLU A 11 10.12 -18.94 -22.10
CA GLU A 11 8.72 -18.54 -22.05
C GLU A 11 8.57 -17.21 -21.33
N MET A 12 7.84 -16.27 -21.93
CA MET A 12 7.59 -14.95 -21.34
C MET A 12 6.95 -15.12 -19.96
N VAL A 13 7.51 -14.50 -18.96
CA VAL A 13 6.95 -14.49 -17.61
C VAL A 13 5.61 -13.76 -17.61
N ARG A 14 4.56 -14.44 -17.13
CA ARG A 14 3.23 -13.89 -16.99
C ARG A 14 2.76 -14.11 -15.55
N THR A 15 2.62 -13.04 -14.80
CA THR A 15 2.11 -13.04 -13.44
C THR A 15 0.73 -12.40 -13.41
N ARG A 16 0.02 -12.54 -12.29
CA ARG A 16 -1.27 -11.89 -12.12
C ARG A 16 -1.51 -11.46 -10.68
N PHE A 17 -2.33 -10.42 -10.55
CA PHE A 17 -3.04 -10.07 -9.33
C PHE A 17 -4.52 -10.32 -9.53
N ALA A 18 -5.14 -11.10 -8.64
CA ALA A 18 -6.51 -11.58 -8.80
C ALA A 18 -7.34 -11.32 -7.53
N PRO A 19 -7.63 -10.04 -7.20
CA PRO A 19 -8.38 -9.69 -6.02
C PRO A 19 -9.87 -9.93 -6.17
N SER A 20 -10.54 -10.36 -5.08
CA SER A 20 -11.99 -10.33 -4.98
C SER A 20 -12.44 -8.93 -4.52
N PRO A 21 -13.41 -8.28 -5.22
CA PRO A 21 -13.82 -6.91 -4.92
C PRO A 21 -14.86 -6.87 -3.76
N THR A 22 -14.48 -7.41 -2.61
CA THR A 22 -15.30 -7.49 -1.40
C THR A 22 -14.97 -6.42 -0.37
N GLY A 23 -14.19 -5.41 -0.74
CA GLY A 23 -13.77 -4.30 0.10
C GLY A 23 -12.53 -3.59 -0.47
N PHE A 24 -11.95 -2.70 0.34
CA PHE A 24 -10.76 -1.94 -0.05
C PHE A 24 -9.51 -2.81 -0.12
N LEU A 25 -8.60 -2.46 -1.02
CA LEU A 25 -7.30 -3.12 -1.10
C LEU A 25 -6.49 -2.86 0.19
N HIS A 26 -6.27 -3.91 0.97
CA HIS A 26 -5.43 -3.83 2.16
C HIS A 26 -3.95 -4.04 1.81
N ILE A 27 -3.05 -3.57 2.69
CA ILE A 27 -1.61 -3.60 2.44
C ILE A 27 -1.04 -5.01 2.22
N GLY A 28 -1.65 -6.05 2.77
CA GLY A 28 -1.25 -7.44 2.48
C GLY A 28 -1.51 -7.84 1.03
N GLY A 29 -2.69 -7.47 0.49
CA GLY A 29 -3.02 -7.65 -0.92
C GLY A 29 -2.12 -6.80 -1.83
N ALA A 30 -1.89 -5.54 -1.44
CA ALA A 30 -1.00 -4.62 -2.17
C ALA A 30 0.44 -5.16 -2.25
N ARG A 31 0.98 -5.73 -1.15
CA ARG A 31 2.30 -6.36 -1.18
C ARG A 31 2.35 -7.56 -2.12
N THR A 32 1.30 -8.38 -2.12
CA THR A 32 1.21 -9.52 -3.03
C THR A 32 1.16 -9.07 -4.49
N ALA A 33 0.36 -8.04 -4.79
CA ALA A 33 0.33 -7.41 -6.12
C ALA A 33 1.71 -6.86 -6.51
N LEU A 34 2.36 -6.14 -5.60
CA LEU A 34 3.69 -5.58 -5.80
C LEU A 34 4.74 -6.65 -6.11
N PHE A 35 4.75 -7.78 -5.39
CA PHE A 35 5.70 -8.87 -5.63
C PHE A 35 5.46 -9.53 -7.00
N ALA A 36 4.19 -9.76 -7.37
CA ALA A 36 3.84 -10.29 -8.68
C ALA A 36 4.21 -9.31 -9.81
N TRP A 37 4.00 -8.01 -9.60
CA TRP A 37 4.35 -6.94 -10.52
C TRP A 37 5.88 -6.81 -10.69
N LEU A 38 6.63 -6.75 -9.58
CA LEU A 38 8.09 -6.67 -9.60
C LEU A 38 8.70 -7.88 -10.32
N TYR A 39 8.18 -9.08 -10.06
CA TYR A 39 8.64 -10.29 -10.73
C TYR A 39 8.41 -10.22 -12.25
N ALA A 40 7.24 -9.78 -12.68
CA ALA A 40 6.96 -9.58 -14.10
C ALA A 40 7.90 -8.53 -14.71
N ARG A 41 8.05 -7.37 -14.08
CA ARG A 41 8.92 -6.28 -14.59
C ARG A 41 10.39 -6.67 -14.62
N HIS A 42 10.88 -7.42 -13.62
CA HIS A 42 12.26 -7.92 -13.56
C HIS A 42 12.62 -8.79 -14.78
N TYR A 43 11.68 -9.64 -15.21
CA TYR A 43 11.87 -10.54 -16.36
C TYR A 43 11.34 -9.98 -17.69
N ASN A 44 11.02 -8.69 -17.77
CA ASN A 44 10.39 -8.06 -18.94
C ASN A 44 9.12 -8.82 -19.40
N GLY A 45 8.38 -9.38 -18.45
CA GLY A 45 7.16 -10.15 -18.65
C GLY A 45 5.90 -9.28 -18.62
N ARG A 46 4.75 -9.95 -18.40
CA ARG A 46 3.43 -9.31 -18.32
C ARG A 46 2.83 -9.46 -16.93
N PHE A 47 2.23 -8.39 -16.45
CA PHE A 47 1.41 -8.37 -15.23
C PHE A 47 -0.06 -8.22 -15.59
N ILE A 48 -0.87 -9.19 -15.25
CA ILE A 48 -2.28 -9.30 -15.59
C ILE A 48 -3.15 -8.94 -14.37
N LEU A 49 -4.18 -8.14 -14.58
CA LEU A 49 -5.18 -7.85 -13.54
C LEU A 49 -6.48 -8.59 -13.84
N ARG A 50 -6.94 -9.42 -12.88
CA ARG A 50 -8.22 -10.10 -12.93
C ARG A 50 -9.02 -9.82 -11.67
N ILE A 51 -10.24 -9.36 -11.81
CA ILE A 51 -11.19 -9.13 -10.71
C ILE A 51 -12.03 -10.40 -10.54
N GLU A 52 -11.95 -11.02 -9.35
CA GLU A 52 -12.68 -12.26 -9.03
C GLU A 52 -14.03 -11.92 -8.38
N ASP A 53 -14.99 -11.56 -9.21
CA ASP A 53 -16.32 -11.03 -8.88
C ASP A 53 -17.44 -12.07 -8.98
N THR A 54 -17.14 -13.36 -8.91
CA THR A 54 -18.13 -14.45 -9.00
C THR A 54 -19.07 -14.53 -7.79
N ASP A 55 -18.74 -13.91 -6.66
CA ASP A 55 -19.65 -13.70 -5.53
C ASP A 55 -20.37 -12.36 -5.68
N GLN A 56 -21.44 -12.36 -6.46
CA GLN A 56 -22.20 -11.15 -6.80
C GLN A 56 -22.81 -10.45 -5.57
N LEU A 57 -23.07 -11.17 -4.47
CA LEU A 57 -23.64 -10.56 -3.26
C LEU A 57 -22.65 -9.68 -2.50
N ARG A 58 -21.36 -9.99 -2.59
CA ARG A 58 -20.29 -9.26 -1.88
C ARG A 58 -19.44 -8.38 -2.79
N SER A 59 -19.53 -8.57 -4.11
CA SER A 59 -18.77 -7.80 -5.09
C SER A 59 -19.51 -6.50 -5.43
N THR A 60 -18.83 -5.36 -5.30
CA THR A 60 -19.38 -4.04 -5.61
C THR A 60 -18.49 -3.27 -6.60
N GLU A 61 -19.11 -2.42 -7.43
CA GLU A 61 -18.37 -1.52 -8.32
C GLU A 61 -17.46 -0.56 -7.54
N GLU A 62 -17.91 -0.09 -6.38
CA GLU A 62 -17.13 0.78 -5.50
C GLU A 62 -15.83 0.08 -5.02
N SER A 63 -15.94 -1.17 -4.59
CA SER A 63 -14.78 -1.97 -4.18
C SER A 63 -13.83 -2.22 -5.34
N THR A 64 -14.37 -2.48 -6.53
CA THR A 64 -13.55 -2.63 -7.75
C THR A 64 -12.79 -1.34 -8.06
N ARG A 65 -13.48 -0.21 -8.07
CA ARG A 65 -12.85 1.11 -8.31
C ARG A 65 -11.78 1.41 -7.27
N ALA A 66 -12.06 1.17 -6.00
CA ALA A 66 -11.08 1.38 -4.91
C ALA A 66 -9.82 0.51 -5.06
N ILE A 67 -9.93 -0.71 -5.60
CA ILE A 67 -8.76 -1.55 -5.91
C ILE A 67 -7.96 -0.94 -7.07
N LEU A 68 -8.62 -0.52 -8.15
CA LEU A 68 -7.95 0.10 -9.31
C LEU A 68 -7.25 1.40 -8.92
N ASP A 69 -7.92 2.27 -8.16
CA ASP A 69 -7.35 3.52 -7.66
C ASP A 69 -6.13 3.29 -6.78
N ALA A 70 -6.17 2.26 -5.93
CA ALA A 70 -5.06 1.90 -5.08
C ALA A 70 -3.85 1.39 -5.87
N LEU A 71 -4.05 0.52 -6.86
CA LEU A 71 -2.98 0.04 -7.74
C LEU A 71 -2.38 1.19 -8.56
N THR A 72 -3.22 2.05 -9.12
CA THR A 72 -2.80 3.25 -9.88
C THR A 72 -1.98 4.19 -8.99
N TRP A 73 -2.43 4.45 -7.76
CA TRP A 73 -1.70 5.32 -6.83
C TRP A 73 -0.33 4.75 -6.44
N LEU A 74 -0.22 3.42 -6.30
CA LEU A 74 1.05 2.74 -6.01
C LEU A 74 1.98 2.67 -7.24
N GLY A 75 1.49 3.04 -8.45
CA GLY A 75 2.24 2.92 -9.69
C GLY A 75 2.34 1.48 -10.20
N LEU A 76 1.42 0.60 -9.81
CA LEU A 76 1.34 -0.79 -10.25
C LEU A 76 0.42 -0.89 -11.47
N ASP A 77 0.93 -0.52 -12.62
CA ASP A 77 0.27 -0.64 -13.90
C ASP A 77 0.18 -2.11 -14.35
N TRP A 78 -0.89 -2.44 -15.07
CA TRP A 78 -1.09 -3.78 -15.64
C TRP A 78 -1.05 -3.74 -17.16
N ASP A 79 -0.52 -4.81 -17.75
CA ASP A 79 -0.38 -4.93 -19.20
C ASP A 79 -1.67 -5.43 -19.85
N GLU A 80 -2.44 -6.27 -19.16
CA GLU A 80 -3.67 -6.86 -19.64
C GLU A 80 -4.75 -6.85 -18.56
N GLY A 81 -6.00 -6.58 -18.96
CA GLY A 81 -7.13 -6.47 -18.04
C GLY A 81 -7.54 -5.02 -17.77
N PRO A 82 -8.38 -4.75 -16.75
CA PRO A 82 -8.90 -5.74 -15.80
C PRO A 82 -9.89 -6.72 -16.48
N PHE A 83 -9.65 -8.01 -16.30
CA PHE A 83 -10.60 -9.04 -16.68
C PHE A 83 -11.56 -9.30 -15.52
N PHE A 84 -12.84 -9.52 -15.82
CA PHE A 84 -13.87 -9.83 -14.83
C PHE A 84 -14.23 -11.30 -14.88
N GLN A 85 -14.07 -12.02 -13.77
CA GLN A 85 -14.28 -13.46 -13.71
C GLN A 85 -15.75 -13.84 -13.97
N ALA A 86 -16.71 -13.01 -13.54
CA ALA A 86 -18.13 -13.21 -13.79
C ALA A 86 -18.48 -13.22 -15.30
N GLN A 87 -17.71 -12.53 -16.14
CA GLN A 87 -17.90 -12.51 -17.61
C GLN A 87 -17.38 -13.80 -18.28
N ARG A 88 -16.71 -14.67 -17.55
CA ARG A 88 -16.06 -15.89 -18.06
C ARG A 88 -16.78 -17.18 -17.65
N VAL A 89 -17.97 -17.07 -17.06
CA VAL A 89 -18.73 -18.22 -16.51
C VAL A 89 -19.00 -19.28 -17.59
N ASP A 90 -19.27 -18.89 -18.83
CA ASP A 90 -19.52 -19.84 -19.90
C ASP A 90 -18.27 -20.67 -20.26
N LEU A 91 -17.09 -20.09 -20.20
CA LEU A 91 -15.83 -20.81 -20.33
C LEU A 91 -15.67 -21.83 -19.18
N HIS A 92 -15.94 -21.42 -17.95
CA HIS A 92 -15.88 -22.31 -16.80
C HIS A 92 -16.85 -23.50 -16.97
N ARG A 93 -18.09 -23.26 -17.39
CA ARG A 93 -19.09 -24.31 -17.68
C ARG A 93 -18.65 -25.30 -18.76
N GLN A 94 -18.00 -24.81 -19.81
CA GLN A 94 -17.43 -25.67 -20.86
C GLN A 94 -16.38 -26.62 -20.27
N MET A 95 -15.53 -26.12 -19.36
CA MET A 95 -14.50 -26.94 -18.73
C MET A 95 -15.07 -27.92 -17.70
N VAL A 96 -16.11 -27.54 -16.96
CA VAL A 96 -16.90 -28.46 -16.12
C VAL A 96 -17.48 -29.58 -16.95
N LYS A 97 -18.12 -29.24 -18.10
CA LYS A 97 -18.68 -30.24 -19.03
C LYS A 97 -17.61 -31.19 -19.54
N LYS A 98 -16.43 -30.69 -19.92
CA LYS A 98 -15.29 -31.52 -20.34
C LYS A 98 -14.94 -32.55 -19.27
N LEU A 99 -14.82 -32.15 -18.00
CA LEU A 99 -14.48 -33.05 -16.90
C LEU A 99 -15.60 -34.11 -16.65
N LEU A 100 -16.87 -33.72 -16.82
CA LEU A 100 -18.01 -34.66 -16.73
C LEU A 100 -17.99 -35.68 -17.87
N ASP A 101 -17.79 -35.23 -19.10
CA ASP A 101 -17.73 -36.10 -20.29
C ASP A 101 -16.55 -37.08 -20.24
N GLU A 102 -15.42 -36.65 -19.63
CA GLU A 102 -14.25 -37.51 -19.42
C GLU A 102 -14.34 -38.39 -18.14
N GLY A 103 -15.45 -38.35 -17.41
CA GLY A 103 -15.63 -39.11 -16.15
C GLY A 103 -14.75 -38.63 -14.99
N LYS A 104 -14.11 -37.49 -15.11
CA LYS A 104 -13.28 -36.85 -14.09
C LYS A 104 -14.04 -35.99 -13.08
N ALA A 105 -15.34 -35.81 -13.32
CA ALA A 105 -16.28 -35.11 -12.43
C ALA A 105 -17.61 -35.86 -12.37
N TYR A 106 -18.44 -35.53 -11.41
CA TYR A 106 -19.76 -36.16 -11.23
C TYR A 106 -20.74 -35.24 -10.51
N TYR A 107 -22.05 -35.51 -10.67
CA TYR A 107 -23.09 -34.79 -9.94
C TYR A 107 -23.24 -35.30 -8.51
N CYS A 108 -23.38 -34.39 -7.56
CA CYS A 108 -23.63 -34.66 -6.16
C CYS A 108 -24.90 -33.93 -5.69
N VAL A 109 -25.78 -34.67 -5.03
CA VAL A 109 -27.09 -34.20 -4.53
C VAL A 109 -27.14 -34.12 -3.00
N CYS A 110 -26.03 -34.32 -2.31
CA CYS A 110 -25.97 -34.20 -0.85
C CYS A 110 -26.35 -32.75 -0.45
N THR A 111 -27.30 -32.64 0.49
CA THR A 111 -27.74 -31.35 1.02
C THR A 111 -26.70 -30.77 1.99
N PRO A 112 -26.72 -29.44 2.24
CA PRO A 112 -25.86 -28.84 3.26
C PRO A 112 -26.01 -29.46 4.65
N ASP A 113 -27.23 -29.81 5.04
CA ASP A 113 -27.53 -30.42 6.35
C ASP A 113 -26.93 -31.83 6.47
N GLU A 114 -27.07 -32.67 5.44
CA GLU A 114 -26.43 -33.98 5.40
C GLU A 114 -24.90 -33.89 5.47
N LEU A 115 -24.31 -32.91 4.80
CA LEU A 115 -22.87 -32.69 4.83
C LEU A 115 -22.41 -32.19 6.22
N GLU A 116 -23.18 -31.31 6.87
CA GLU A 116 -22.86 -30.83 8.21
C GLU A 116 -23.00 -31.95 9.26
N GLU A 117 -23.99 -32.81 9.16
CA GLU A 117 -24.10 -33.99 10.03
C GLU A 117 -22.91 -34.93 9.89
N LYS A 118 -22.49 -35.20 8.65
CA LYS A 118 -21.29 -36.02 8.38
C LYS A 118 -20.03 -35.40 8.95
N ARG A 119 -19.90 -34.06 8.82
CA ARG A 119 -18.82 -33.29 9.40
C ARG A 119 -18.77 -33.41 10.92
N LYS A 120 -19.90 -33.22 11.59
CA LYS A 120 -20.02 -33.36 13.07
C LYS A 120 -19.65 -34.76 13.52
N ARG A 121 -20.11 -35.80 12.81
CA ARG A 121 -19.78 -37.20 13.11
C ARG A 121 -18.29 -37.45 12.97
N ALA A 122 -17.66 -37.00 11.87
CA ALA A 122 -16.22 -37.15 11.67
C ALA A 122 -15.41 -36.52 12.80
N LEU A 123 -15.80 -35.28 13.22
CA LEU A 123 -15.15 -34.58 14.33
C LEU A 123 -15.33 -35.34 15.66
N ALA A 124 -16.52 -35.86 15.96
CA ALA A 124 -16.79 -36.62 17.16
C ALA A 124 -15.97 -37.93 17.22
N GLU A 125 -15.65 -38.51 16.07
CA GLU A 125 -14.80 -39.71 15.91
C GLU A 125 -13.30 -39.37 15.82
N GLY A 126 -12.89 -38.10 15.99
CA GLY A 126 -11.50 -37.64 15.90
C GLY A 126 -10.92 -37.68 14.47
N ARG A 127 -11.76 -37.83 13.45
CA ARG A 127 -11.35 -37.84 12.05
C ARG A 127 -11.40 -36.43 11.45
N LYS A 128 -10.51 -36.16 10.49
CA LYS A 128 -10.54 -34.93 9.72
C LYS A 128 -11.84 -34.87 8.90
N PRO A 129 -12.65 -33.78 9.03
CA PRO A 129 -13.88 -33.68 8.26
C PRO A 129 -13.56 -33.48 6.78
N LYS A 130 -14.02 -34.40 5.93
CA LYS A 130 -13.95 -34.33 4.48
C LYS A 130 -15.20 -34.91 3.86
N TYR A 131 -15.48 -34.63 2.60
CA TYR A 131 -16.54 -35.27 1.86
C TYR A 131 -16.20 -36.76 1.69
N ASP A 132 -17.16 -37.62 2.00
CA ASP A 132 -16.99 -39.09 2.07
C ASP A 132 -17.17 -39.81 0.74
N GLY A 133 -17.38 -39.09 -0.36
CA GLY A 133 -17.58 -39.69 -1.67
C GLY A 133 -18.97 -40.30 -1.89
N THR A 134 -19.96 -40.02 -1.04
CA THR A 134 -21.31 -40.66 -1.08
C THR A 134 -21.93 -40.70 -2.47
N CYS A 135 -21.75 -39.69 -3.32
CA CYS A 135 -22.32 -39.67 -4.69
C CYS A 135 -21.31 -40.05 -5.77
N ARG A 136 -20.05 -40.31 -5.41
CA ARG A 136 -18.94 -40.47 -6.38
C ARG A 136 -19.21 -41.53 -7.45
N ASP A 137 -19.76 -42.68 -7.07
CA ASP A 137 -19.92 -43.82 -7.96
C ASP A 137 -21.40 -44.13 -8.30
N LYS A 138 -22.30 -43.18 -7.98
CA LYS A 138 -23.74 -43.37 -8.21
C LYS A 138 -24.19 -43.03 -9.63
N ASN A 139 -23.33 -42.41 -10.45
CA ASN A 139 -23.65 -41.95 -11.80
C ASN A 139 -24.97 -41.16 -11.89
N LEU A 140 -25.17 -40.23 -10.93
CA LEU A 140 -26.41 -39.44 -10.84
C LEU A 140 -26.54 -38.51 -12.02
N PRO A 141 -27.75 -38.34 -12.59
CA PRO A 141 -28.00 -37.34 -13.58
C PRO A 141 -28.02 -35.93 -12.97
N LYS A 142 -27.88 -34.90 -13.82
CA LYS A 142 -28.06 -33.49 -13.38
C LYS A 142 -29.47 -33.30 -12.81
N SER A 143 -29.57 -32.63 -11.67
CA SER A 143 -30.83 -32.20 -11.05
C SER A 143 -30.75 -30.74 -10.65
N ALA A 144 -31.90 -30.12 -10.32
CA ALA A 144 -31.98 -28.68 -9.98
C ALA A 144 -31.05 -28.25 -8.83
N ASN A 145 -30.83 -29.14 -7.85
CA ASN A 145 -30.01 -28.86 -6.66
C ASN A 145 -28.66 -29.55 -6.69
N SER A 146 -28.29 -30.21 -7.81
CA SER A 146 -27.00 -30.88 -7.89
C SER A 146 -25.85 -29.90 -8.02
N VAL A 147 -24.75 -30.19 -7.35
CA VAL A 147 -23.44 -29.55 -7.58
C VAL A 147 -22.57 -30.50 -8.39
N VAL A 148 -21.53 -30.01 -9.04
CA VAL A 148 -20.53 -30.83 -9.70
C VAL A 148 -19.29 -30.94 -8.82
N ARG A 149 -18.84 -32.18 -8.57
CA ARG A 149 -17.59 -32.44 -7.83
C ARG A 149 -16.52 -33.00 -8.74
N PHE A 150 -15.30 -32.58 -8.50
CA PHE A 150 -14.11 -33.14 -9.13
C PHE A 150 -13.75 -34.48 -8.47
N ARG A 151 -13.46 -35.54 -9.27
CA ARG A 151 -12.96 -36.81 -8.77
C ARG A 151 -11.49 -36.68 -8.40
N CYS A 152 -11.22 -36.31 -7.16
CA CYS A 152 -9.87 -36.20 -6.66
C CYS A 152 -9.21 -37.59 -6.57
N PRO A 153 -7.94 -37.75 -6.96
CA PRO A 153 -7.20 -38.99 -6.65
C PRO A 153 -7.08 -39.15 -5.13
N HIS A 154 -7.44 -40.34 -4.62
CA HIS A 154 -7.39 -40.63 -3.18
C HIS A 154 -6.09 -41.35 -2.77
N THR A 155 -5.19 -41.65 -3.69
CA THR A 155 -3.91 -42.34 -3.45
C THR A 155 -2.76 -41.50 -4.00
N GLY A 156 -1.58 -41.73 -3.48
CA GLY A 156 -0.37 -41.02 -3.92
C GLY A 156 -0.17 -39.67 -3.19
N ILE A 157 0.71 -38.87 -3.75
CA ILE A 157 1.10 -37.56 -3.20
C ILE A 157 1.06 -36.49 -4.28
N THR A 158 0.72 -35.28 -3.91
CA THR A 158 0.88 -34.08 -4.73
C THR A 158 2.03 -33.25 -4.19
N VAL A 159 3.01 -32.95 -5.03
CA VAL A 159 4.21 -32.16 -4.67
C VAL A 159 4.05 -30.74 -5.19
N VAL A 160 4.22 -29.77 -4.32
CA VAL A 160 4.28 -28.34 -4.66
C VAL A 160 5.73 -27.89 -4.54
N ASN A 161 6.38 -27.59 -5.66
CA ASN A 161 7.69 -26.95 -5.68
C ASN A 161 7.50 -25.44 -5.58
N ASP A 162 7.44 -24.93 -4.36
CA ASP A 162 7.15 -23.54 -4.10
C ASP A 162 8.42 -22.68 -4.17
N LEU A 163 8.39 -21.60 -4.94
CA LEU A 163 9.55 -20.71 -5.17
C LEU A 163 10.01 -19.99 -3.91
N VAL A 164 9.14 -19.84 -2.90
CA VAL A 164 9.46 -19.15 -1.64
C VAL A 164 9.60 -20.15 -0.50
N LYS A 165 8.61 -21.05 -0.32
CA LYS A 165 8.56 -22.00 0.80
C LYS A 165 9.44 -23.23 0.59
N GLY A 166 9.78 -23.54 -0.67
CA GLY A 166 10.45 -24.78 -1.06
C GLY A 166 9.47 -25.92 -1.33
N MET A 167 9.96 -27.14 -1.32
CA MET A 167 9.13 -28.32 -1.61
C MET A 167 8.16 -28.64 -0.46
N ILE A 168 6.87 -28.74 -0.80
CA ILE A 168 5.79 -29.11 0.13
C ILE A 168 5.08 -30.35 -0.45
N THR A 169 4.88 -31.36 0.36
CA THR A 169 4.23 -32.63 -0.06
C THR A 169 2.89 -32.79 0.66
N PHE A 170 1.86 -33.11 -0.10
CA PHE A 170 0.50 -33.39 0.40
C PHE A 170 0.10 -34.84 0.08
N SER A 171 -0.42 -35.57 1.06
CA SER A 171 -1.06 -36.87 0.79
C SER A 171 -2.41 -36.64 0.11
N ASN A 172 -2.66 -37.29 -1.02
CA ASN A 172 -3.93 -37.22 -1.71
C ASN A 172 -5.08 -37.81 -0.89
N GLU A 173 -4.79 -38.69 0.05
CA GLU A 173 -5.78 -39.21 1.01
C GLU A 173 -6.41 -38.10 1.88
N GLU A 174 -5.70 -36.99 2.07
CA GLU A 174 -6.21 -35.85 2.83
C GLU A 174 -7.08 -34.89 2.01
N LEU A 175 -7.06 -35.08 0.68
CA LEU A 175 -7.86 -34.28 -0.23
C LEU A 175 -9.24 -34.89 -0.41
N ASP A 176 -10.26 -34.07 -0.55
CA ASP A 176 -11.63 -34.50 -0.83
C ASP A 176 -12.08 -34.10 -2.23
N ASP A 177 -13.15 -34.71 -2.72
CA ASP A 177 -13.77 -34.35 -3.98
C ASP A 177 -14.38 -32.95 -3.85
N LEU A 178 -13.60 -31.93 -4.26
CA LEU A 178 -14.05 -30.55 -4.16
C LEU A 178 -15.21 -30.24 -5.10
N VAL A 179 -16.12 -29.37 -4.67
CA VAL A 179 -17.14 -28.81 -5.56
C VAL A 179 -16.44 -27.89 -6.56
N ILE A 180 -16.69 -28.06 -7.86
CA ILE A 180 -16.16 -27.23 -8.94
C ILE A 180 -17.23 -26.33 -9.56
N GLU A 181 -18.51 -26.75 -9.53
CA GLU A 181 -19.66 -25.94 -9.93
C GLU A 181 -20.75 -26.04 -8.87
N ARG A 182 -21.29 -24.92 -8.45
CA ARG A 182 -22.42 -24.79 -7.52
C ARG A 182 -23.74 -25.12 -8.22
N SER A 183 -24.80 -25.31 -7.44
CA SER A 183 -26.15 -25.59 -7.97
C SER A 183 -26.73 -24.42 -8.79
N ASP A 184 -26.26 -23.19 -8.58
CA ASP A 184 -26.61 -22.03 -9.39
C ASP A 184 -25.84 -21.93 -10.73
N GLY A 185 -24.94 -22.90 -10.99
CA GLY A 185 -24.14 -22.97 -12.21
C GLY A 185 -22.92 -22.03 -12.23
N TYR A 186 -22.56 -21.43 -11.08
CA TYR A 186 -21.32 -20.68 -10.94
C TYR A 186 -20.17 -21.58 -10.49
N PRO A 187 -18.95 -21.36 -11.00
CA PRO A 187 -17.77 -22.12 -10.56
C PRO A 187 -17.39 -21.75 -9.13
N THR A 188 -16.71 -22.67 -8.47
CA THR A 188 -16.06 -22.38 -7.20
C THR A 188 -14.67 -21.77 -7.42
N TYR A 189 -14.13 -21.10 -6.41
CA TYR A 189 -12.85 -20.41 -6.46
C TYR A 189 -11.71 -21.26 -7.05
N ASN A 190 -11.45 -22.44 -6.49
CA ASN A 190 -10.33 -23.27 -6.92
C ASN A 190 -10.40 -23.70 -8.39
N PHE A 191 -11.61 -23.90 -8.90
CA PHE A 191 -11.82 -24.28 -10.29
C PHE A 191 -11.71 -23.08 -11.23
N ALA A 192 -12.38 -21.99 -10.91
CA ALA A 192 -12.37 -20.78 -11.74
C ALA A 192 -10.95 -20.23 -11.92
N VAL A 193 -10.16 -20.16 -10.83
CA VAL A 193 -8.79 -19.63 -10.89
C VAL A 193 -7.88 -20.50 -11.77
N VAL A 194 -8.03 -21.84 -11.74
CA VAL A 194 -7.25 -22.76 -12.59
C VAL A 194 -7.57 -22.55 -14.07
N VAL A 195 -8.86 -22.49 -14.42
CA VAL A 195 -9.29 -22.28 -15.80
C VAL A 195 -8.81 -20.92 -16.31
N ASP A 196 -8.98 -19.87 -15.50
CA ASP A 196 -8.59 -18.52 -15.90
C ASP A 196 -7.07 -18.38 -16.01
N ASP A 197 -6.31 -18.87 -15.03
CA ASP A 197 -4.84 -18.80 -15.07
C ASP A 197 -4.29 -19.55 -16.29
N ALA A 198 -4.85 -20.73 -16.63
CA ALA A 198 -4.46 -21.49 -17.81
C ALA A 198 -4.79 -20.74 -19.11
N GLN A 199 -6.00 -20.18 -19.23
CA GLN A 199 -6.44 -19.46 -20.43
C GLN A 199 -5.75 -18.09 -20.62
N MET A 200 -5.26 -17.50 -19.55
CA MET A 200 -4.44 -16.29 -19.55
C MET A 200 -2.93 -16.60 -19.65
N GLU A 201 -2.60 -17.88 -19.84
CA GLU A 201 -1.20 -18.35 -19.94
C GLU A 201 -0.32 -17.88 -18.77
N ILE A 202 -0.87 -17.89 -17.56
CA ILE A 202 -0.12 -17.50 -16.36
C ILE A 202 0.99 -18.51 -16.10
N THR A 203 2.21 -18.03 -16.05
CA THR A 203 3.41 -18.85 -15.81
C THR A 203 3.79 -18.93 -14.33
N HIS A 204 3.50 -17.85 -13.57
CA HIS A 204 3.86 -17.74 -12.15
C HIS A 204 2.69 -17.20 -11.33
N VAL A 205 2.32 -17.96 -10.29
CA VAL A 205 1.28 -17.63 -9.33
C VAL A 205 1.92 -17.18 -8.01
N ILE A 206 2.10 -15.87 -7.85
CA ILE A 206 2.62 -15.28 -6.61
C ILE A 206 1.42 -14.79 -5.78
N ARG A 207 1.27 -15.30 -4.53
CA ARG A 207 0.10 -15.01 -3.69
C ARG A 207 0.38 -15.22 -2.20
N GLY A 208 -0.57 -14.88 -1.33
CA GLY A 208 -0.47 -15.11 0.11
C GLY A 208 -0.40 -16.60 0.47
N ASP A 209 0.30 -16.92 1.56
CA ASP A 209 0.49 -18.31 2.02
C ASP A 209 -0.77 -18.90 2.67
N ASP A 210 -1.82 -18.14 2.89
CA ASP A 210 -3.15 -18.63 3.21
C ASP A 210 -3.75 -19.50 2.08
N HIS A 211 -3.22 -19.41 0.87
CA HIS A 211 -3.60 -20.24 -0.27
C HIS A 211 -2.77 -21.51 -0.47
N VAL A 212 -1.76 -21.77 0.36
CA VAL A 212 -0.90 -22.98 0.23
C VAL A 212 -1.73 -24.27 0.18
N ASN A 213 -2.74 -24.40 1.05
CA ASN A 213 -3.62 -25.57 1.10
C ASN A 213 -4.58 -25.71 -0.10
N ASN A 214 -4.74 -24.68 -0.91
CA ASN A 214 -5.51 -24.73 -2.16
C ASN A 214 -4.67 -25.32 -3.30
N THR A 215 -3.36 -25.12 -3.26
CA THR A 215 -2.42 -25.45 -4.34
C THR A 215 -2.47 -26.90 -4.79
N PRO A 216 -2.46 -27.91 -3.89
CA PRO A 216 -2.52 -29.32 -4.35
C PRO A 216 -3.83 -29.64 -5.11
N ARG A 217 -4.97 -29.06 -4.69
CA ARG A 217 -6.25 -29.20 -5.39
C ARG A 217 -6.21 -28.57 -6.77
N GLN A 218 -5.58 -27.42 -6.88
CA GLN A 218 -5.42 -26.70 -8.15
C GLN A 218 -4.48 -27.47 -9.10
N ILE A 219 -3.36 -28.01 -8.62
CA ILE A 219 -2.46 -28.85 -9.41
C ILE A 219 -3.22 -30.03 -10.02
N LEU A 220 -4.01 -30.75 -9.22
CA LEU A 220 -4.81 -31.87 -9.70
C LEU A 220 -5.86 -31.45 -10.74
N LEU A 221 -6.41 -30.25 -10.64
CA LEU A 221 -7.31 -29.68 -11.66
C LEU A 221 -6.56 -29.33 -12.96
N TYR A 222 -5.35 -28.75 -12.87
CA TYR A 222 -4.50 -28.51 -14.05
C TYR A 222 -4.20 -29.81 -14.80
N GLU A 223 -3.79 -30.85 -14.07
CA GLU A 223 -3.51 -32.18 -14.62
C GLU A 223 -4.76 -32.80 -15.28
N ALA A 224 -5.91 -32.73 -14.59
CA ALA A 224 -7.17 -33.29 -15.09
C ALA A 224 -7.66 -32.61 -16.36
N LEU A 225 -7.47 -31.29 -16.50
CA LEU A 225 -7.82 -30.50 -17.66
C LEU A 225 -6.79 -30.58 -18.79
N GLY A 226 -5.60 -31.13 -18.51
CA GLY A 226 -4.47 -31.20 -19.44
C GLY A 226 -3.79 -29.86 -19.65
N TYR A 227 -3.83 -28.97 -18.65
CA TYR A 227 -3.18 -27.68 -18.69
C TYR A 227 -1.76 -27.72 -18.13
N LYS A 228 -0.92 -26.80 -18.59
CA LYS A 228 0.40 -26.59 -18.02
C LYS A 228 0.26 -26.04 -16.59
N ILE A 229 0.95 -26.62 -15.65
CA ILE A 229 0.96 -26.18 -14.25
C ILE A 229 1.90 -24.96 -14.15
N PRO A 230 1.44 -23.79 -13.62
CA PRO A 230 2.29 -22.65 -13.36
C PRO A 230 3.25 -22.92 -12.19
N GLN A 231 4.30 -22.12 -12.06
CA GLN A 231 5.12 -22.09 -10.87
C GLN A 231 4.40 -21.33 -9.76
N PHE A 232 4.51 -21.80 -8.52
CA PHE A 232 3.87 -21.20 -7.36
C PHE A 232 4.89 -20.54 -6.44
N GLY A 233 4.57 -19.34 -5.92
CA GLY A 233 5.33 -18.66 -4.89
C GLY A 233 4.38 -18.13 -3.80
N HIS A 234 4.44 -18.69 -2.59
CA HIS A 234 3.57 -18.30 -1.49
C HIS A 234 4.29 -17.39 -0.51
N VAL A 235 3.84 -16.14 -0.46
CA VAL A 235 4.42 -15.07 0.38
C VAL A 235 3.77 -15.09 1.76
N SER A 236 4.58 -15.08 2.80
CA SER A 236 4.13 -15.11 4.20
C SER A 236 3.23 -13.93 4.55
N MET A 237 2.29 -14.11 5.47
CA MET A 237 1.40 -13.05 5.93
C MET A 237 2.14 -11.89 6.62
N ILE A 238 1.51 -10.72 6.65
CA ILE A 238 1.93 -9.58 7.48
C ILE A 238 1.22 -9.68 8.83
N MET A 239 1.99 -9.59 9.91
CA MET A 239 1.50 -9.64 11.29
C MET A 239 1.57 -8.26 11.93
N GLY A 240 0.70 -8.01 12.90
CA GLY A 240 0.83 -6.89 13.83
C GLY A 240 1.98 -7.09 14.83
N SER A 241 2.28 -6.08 15.63
CA SER A 241 3.29 -6.14 16.69
C SER A 241 2.98 -7.22 17.75
N ASP A 242 1.71 -7.57 17.91
CA ASP A 242 1.23 -8.65 18.80
C ASP A 242 1.34 -10.05 18.16
N LYS A 243 1.97 -10.16 17.00
CA LYS A 243 2.13 -11.40 16.22
C LYS A 243 0.80 -12.04 15.78
N THR A 244 -0.29 -11.31 15.80
CA THR A 244 -1.55 -11.73 15.18
C THR A 244 -1.66 -11.18 13.77
N ARG A 245 -2.57 -11.74 12.96
CA ARG A 245 -2.82 -11.23 11.60
C ARG A 245 -3.14 -9.74 11.65
N LEU A 246 -2.51 -8.97 10.76
CA LEU A 246 -2.73 -7.53 10.67
C LEU A 246 -4.22 -7.21 10.47
N SER A 247 -4.75 -6.29 11.26
CA SER A 247 -6.15 -5.89 11.29
C SER A 247 -6.30 -4.40 11.58
N LYS A 248 -7.51 -3.87 11.48
CA LYS A 248 -7.82 -2.44 11.76
C LYS A 248 -7.32 -1.93 13.11
N ARG A 249 -7.21 -2.79 14.13
CA ARG A 249 -6.68 -2.42 15.46
C ARG A 249 -5.17 -2.09 15.45
N HIS A 250 -4.44 -2.48 14.40
CA HIS A 250 -3.01 -2.23 14.25
C HIS A 250 -2.71 -0.96 13.42
N GLY A 251 -3.75 -0.20 13.06
CA GLY A 251 -3.65 1.02 12.25
C GLY A 251 -4.43 0.90 10.94
N ALA A 252 -4.14 1.81 10.01
CA ALA A 252 -4.74 1.76 8.69
C ALA A 252 -4.33 0.48 7.96
N THR A 253 -5.30 -0.22 7.39
CA THR A 253 -5.06 -1.44 6.62
C THR A 253 -5.30 -1.24 5.13
N SER A 254 -6.10 -0.23 4.75
CA SER A 254 -6.36 0.15 3.37
C SER A 254 -5.23 1.01 2.79
N VAL A 255 -4.82 0.70 1.56
CA VAL A 255 -3.83 1.49 0.81
C VAL A 255 -4.23 2.96 0.70
N MET A 256 -5.50 3.23 0.35
CA MET A 256 -5.98 4.60 0.18
C MET A 256 -6.02 5.39 1.49
N ALA A 257 -6.17 4.73 2.64
CA ALA A 257 -6.07 5.40 3.93
C ALA A 257 -4.66 5.98 4.16
N TYR A 258 -3.59 5.30 3.72
CA TYR A 258 -2.24 5.86 3.80
C TYR A 258 -2.08 7.10 2.92
N LYS A 259 -2.65 7.12 1.72
CA LYS A 259 -2.72 8.32 0.89
C LYS A 259 -3.37 9.48 1.63
N GLU A 260 -4.53 9.24 2.25
CA GLU A 260 -5.25 10.26 3.02
C GLU A 260 -4.48 10.75 4.26
N MET A 261 -3.69 9.88 4.87
CA MET A 261 -2.77 10.23 5.97
C MET A 261 -1.52 10.99 5.51
N GLY A 262 -1.37 11.20 4.20
CA GLY A 262 -0.25 11.96 3.62
C GLY A 262 1.03 11.16 3.43
N TYR A 263 0.93 9.87 3.20
CA TYR A 263 2.08 9.08 2.75
C TYR A 263 2.26 9.20 1.25
N LEU A 264 3.52 9.19 0.81
CA LEU A 264 3.88 9.10 -0.60
C LEU A 264 3.85 7.64 -1.07
N PRO A 265 3.44 7.37 -2.32
CA PRO A 265 3.35 6.01 -2.84
C PRO A 265 4.68 5.27 -2.80
N GLU A 266 5.81 5.94 -3.08
CA GLU A 266 7.14 5.34 -3.03
C GLU A 266 7.52 4.87 -1.63
N ALA A 267 7.13 5.62 -0.62
CA ALA A 267 7.39 5.24 0.78
C ALA A 267 6.64 3.93 1.12
N LEU A 268 5.38 3.84 0.70
CA LEU A 268 4.58 2.63 0.94
C LEU A 268 5.09 1.45 0.10
N VAL A 269 5.42 1.65 -1.17
CA VAL A 269 6.00 0.62 -2.06
C VAL A 269 7.30 0.07 -1.47
N ASN A 270 8.25 0.95 -1.13
CA ASN A 270 9.51 0.53 -0.52
C ASN A 270 9.29 -0.22 0.79
N TYR A 271 8.39 0.28 1.64
CA TYR A 271 8.07 -0.38 2.90
C TYR A 271 7.46 -1.77 2.69
N LEU A 272 6.48 -1.90 1.78
CA LEU A 272 5.83 -3.17 1.47
C LEU A 272 6.79 -4.21 0.91
N VAL A 273 7.75 -3.81 0.08
CA VAL A 273 8.79 -4.72 -0.41
C VAL A 273 9.62 -5.25 0.75
N ARG A 274 10.07 -4.36 1.65
CA ARG A 274 10.86 -4.74 2.82
C ARG A 274 10.10 -5.62 3.83
N LEU A 275 8.78 -5.67 3.74
CA LEU A 275 7.98 -6.63 4.51
C LEU A 275 8.02 -8.02 3.87
N GLY A 276 9.18 -8.66 3.96
CA GLY A 276 9.40 -10.03 3.53
C GLY A 276 10.43 -10.22 2.43
N TRP A 277 10.98 -9.15 1.85
CA TRP A 277 12.09 -9.22 0.90
C TRP A 277 13.26 -8.35 1.37
N SER A 278 14.48 -8.75 1.04
CA SER A 278 15.69 -8.00 1.36
C SER A 278 16.77 -8.15 0.31
N TYR A 279 17.61 -7.10 0.19
CA TYR A 279 18.81 -7.12 -0.63
C TYR A 279 19.96 -6.55 0.20
N GLY A 280 20.76 -7.42 0.80
CA GLY A 280 21.76 -7.04 1.79
C GLY A 280 21.17 -6.16 2.90
N ASP A 281 21.90 -5.11 3.27
CA ASP A 281 21.50 -4.13 4.29
C ASP A 281 20.79 -2.90 3.72
N GLN A 282 20.55 -2.85 2.41
CA GLN A 282 19.88 -1.71 1.78
C GLN A 282 18.43 -1.60 2.23
N GLU A 283 18.04 -0.39 2.67
CA GLU A 283 16.70 -0.09 3.21
C GLU A 283 15.88 0.77 2.24
N ILE A 284 16.52 1.59 1.44
CA ILE A 284 15.89 2.56 0.55
C ILE A 284 16.21 2.18 -0.89
N PHE A 285 15.17 2.13 -1.70
CA PHE A 285 15.27 1.72 -3.10
C PHE A 285 14.45 2.64 -3.99
N SER A 286 14.99 3.04 -5.11
CA SER A 286 14.18 3.55 -6.22
C SER A 286 13.36 2.41 -6.85
N LEU A 287 12.31 2.76 -7.58
CA LEU A 287 11.48 1.76 -8.28
C LEU A 287 12.30 0.95 -9.30
N ASP A 288 13.21 1.62 -10.03
CA ASP A 288 14.10 0.97 -10.99
C ASP A 288 15.07 -0.02 -10.33
N GLU A 289 15.58 0.33 -9.13
CA GLU A 289 16.39 -0.60 -8.35
C GLU A 289 15.58 -1.80 -7.87
N LEU A 290 14.34 -1.59 -7.42
CA LEU A 290 13.46 -2.69 -7.04
C LEU A 290 13.20 -3.63 -8.22
N ILE A 291 12.87 -3.12 -9.39
CA ILE A 291 12.68 -3.91 -10.61
C ILE A 291 13.94 -4.72 -10.95
N ARG A 292 15.10 -4.08 -10.90
CA ARG A 292 16.38 -4.73 -11.25
C ARG A 292 16.81 -5.80 -10.26
N LEU A 293 16.56 -5.59 -8.96
CA LEU A 293 17.13 -6.41 -7.87
C LEU A 293 16.16 -7.46 -7.32
N PHE A 294 14.87 -7.35 -7.65
CA PHE A 294 13.86 -8.23 -7.08
C PHE A 294 14.06 -9.68 -7.50
N SER A 295 14.06 -10.60 -6.52
CA SER A 295 14.09 -12.04 -6.73
C SER A 295 13.24 -12.74 -5.68
N LEU A 296 12.52 -13.78 -6.07
CA LEU A 296 11.76 -14.62 -5.12
C LEU A 296 12.68 -15.39 -4.18
N ASP A 297 13.92 -15.67 -4.57
CA ASP A 297 14.91 -16.35 -3.71
C ASP A 297 15.24 -15.53 -2.46
N SER A 298 15.12 -14.19 -2.56
CA SER A 298 15.36 -13.26 -1.44
C SER A 298 14.10 -12.98 -0.61
N VAL A 299 12.99 -13.66 -0.91
CA VAL A 299 11.75 -13.55 -0.12
C VAL A 299 11.80 -14.47 1.10
N GLY A 300 11.63 -13.89 2.28
CA GLY A 300 11.64 -14.63 3.55
C GLY A 300 10.45 -15.57 3.72
N LYS A 301 10.72 -16.75 4.30
CA LYS A 301 9.69 -17.77 4.57
C LYS A 301 8.83 -17.45 5.79
N SER A 302 9.29 -16.58 6.68
CA SER A 302 8.61 -16.21 7.91
C SER A 302 7.72 -14.99 7.73
N ALA A 303 6.68 -14.87 8.58
CA ALA A 303 5.82 -13.70 8.62
C ALA A 303 6.60 -12.42 8.96
N ALA A 304 6.31 -11.34 8.26
CA ALA A 304 6.88 -10.03 8.54
C ALA A 304 6.00 -9.26 9.53
N ILE A 305 6.63 -8.51 10.43
CA ILE A 305 5.91 -7.69 11.43
C ILE A 305 5.79 -6.26 10.90
N PHE A 306 4.58 -5.73 10.90
CA PHE A 306 4.31 -4.36 10.54
C PHE A 306 4.81 -3.40 11.63
N ASN A 307 5.65 -2.43 11.22
CA ASN A 307 6.19 -1.38 12.09
C ASN A 307 5.81 0.00 11.51
N PRO A 308 4.84 0.71 12.13
CA PRO A 308 4.39 2.01 11.65
C PRO A 308 5.46 3.10 11.77
N GLU A 309 6.35 3.03 12.76
CA GLU A 309 7.43 4.01 12.94
C GLU A 309 8.44 3.93 11.78
N LYS A 310 8.76 2.72 11.33
CA LYS A 310 9.64 2.52 10.17
C LYS A 310 9.00 3.04 8.88
N LEU A 311 7.71 2.82 8.68
CA LEU A 311 6.99 3.37 7.53
C LEU A 311 6.98 4.91 7.57
N LEU A 312 6.76 5.49 8.75
CA LEU A 312 6.77 6.95 8.93
C LEU A 312 8.15 7.55 8.66
N TRP A 313 9.22 6.88 9.11
CA TRP A 313 10.60 7.27 8.82
C TRP A 313 10.91 7.22 7.31
N LEU A 314 10.48 6.18 6.61
CA LEU A 314 10.62 6.10 5.16
C LEU A 314 9.85 7.22 4.47
N ASN A 315 8.65 7.53 4.91
CA ASN A 315 7.85 8.61 4.32
C ASN A 315 8.53 9.97 4.49
N GLN A 316 9.08 10.25 5.68
CA GLN A 316 9.87 11.47 5.92
C GLN A 316 11.07 11.56 4.97
N TYR A 317 11.76 10.44 4.75
CA TYR A 317 12.88 10.39 3.80
C TYR A 317 12.41 10.76 2.38
N TYR A 318 11.36 10.12 1.88
CA TYR A 318 10.86 10.37 0.52
C TYR A 318 10.28 11.79 0.36
N ILE A 319 9.64 12.35 1.38
CA ILE A 319 9.19 13.77 1.37
C ILE A 319 10.39 14.69 1.23
N LYS A 320 11.44 14.48 2.01
CA LYS A 320 12.66 15.30 2.01
C LYS A 320 13.36 15.27 0.64
N GLU A 321 13.49 14.09 0.04
CA GLU A 321 14.18 13.89 -1.24
C GLU A 321 13.29 14.22 -2.46
N CYS A 322 11.98 14.40 -2.27
CA CYS A 322 11.06 14.70 -3.36
C CYS A 322 11.37 16.07 -3.99
N PRO A 323 11.41 16.17 -5.33
CA PRO A 323 11.51 17.48 -6.01
C PRO A 323 10.37 18.40 -5.60
N THR A 324 10.70 19.68 -5.37
CA THR A 324 9.77 20.67 -4.82
C THR A 324 8.52 20.84 -5.67
N GLU A 325 8.65 20.90 -6.99
CA GLU A 325 7.52 21.10 -7.90
C GLU A 325 6.55 19.89 -7.87
N ARG A 326 7.08 18.68 -7.70
CA ARG A 326 6.25 17.49 -7.52
C ARG A 326 5.57 17.52 -6.17
N LEU A 327 6.32 17.84 -5.11
CA LEU A 327 5.75 17.88 -3.76
C LEU A 327 4.66 18.95 -3.62
N VAL A 328 4.81 20.10 -4.28
CA VAL A 328 3.76 21.12 -4.38
C VAL A 328 2.47 20.52 -4.98
N ARG A 329 2.58 19.77 -6.09
CA ARG A 329 1.39 19.12 -6.69
C ARG A 329 0.70 18.13 -5.75
N GLU A 330 1.49 17.32 -5.04
CA GLU A 330 0.96 16.37 -4.04
C GLU A 330 0.31 17.10 -2.85
N MET A 331 0.80 18.28 -2.50
CA MET A 331 0.30 19.09 -1.39
C MET A 331 -1.02 19.82 -1.68
N ILE A 332 -1.32 20.15 -2.94
CA ILE A 332 -2.51 20.94 -3.32
C ILE A 332 -3.82 20.39 -2.70
N PRO A 333 -4.12 19.07 -2.73
CA PRO A 333 -5.35 18.56 -2.12
C PRO A 333 -5.42 18.78 -0.59
N PHE A 334 -4.29 18.71 0.09
CA PHE A 334 -4.21 18.91 1.55
C PHE A 334 -4.41 20.38 1.90
N TRP A 335 -3.76 21.30 1.20
CA TRP A 335 -3.93 22.73 1.38
C TRP A 335 -5.35 23.20 1.07
N LYS A 336 -5.97 22.71 -0.01
CA LYS A 336 -7.36 23.05 -0.35
C LYS A 336 -8.34 22.61 0.74
N ARG A 337 -8.14 21.46 1.37
CA ARG A 337 -8.96 21.01 2.52
C ARG A 337 -8.85 21.97 3.73
N LEU A 338 -7.72 22.64 3.87
CA LEU A 338 -7.48 23.64 4.93
C LEU A 338 -7.85 25.07 4.51
N GLY A 339 -8.45 25.27 3.33
CA GLY A 339 -8.88 26.58 2.83
C GLY A 339 -7.75 27.48 2.33
N VAL A 340 -6.56 26.91 2.05
CA VAL A 340 -5.42 27.67 1.53
C VAL A 340 -5.61 27.97 0.04
N ASP A 341 -5.35 29.23 -0.35
CA ASP A 341 -5.25 29.61 -1.77
C ASP A 341 -3.96 29.02 -2.38
N THR A 342 -4.14 28.18 -3.40
CA THR A 342 -3.05 27.48 -4.08
C THR A 342 -2.66 28.08 -5.43
N THR A 343 -2.98 29.36 -5.68
CA THR A 343 -2.70 30.04 -6.96
C THR A 343 -1.26 30.51 -7.07
N ASN A 344 -0.64 30.97 -5.98
CA ASN A 344 0.73 31.46 -5.95
C ASN A 344 1.77 30.34 -5.87
N GLN A 345 2.13 29.78 -7.02
CA GLN A 345 3.05 28.65 -7.10
C GLN A 345 4.45 28.93 -6.54
N ALA A 346 4.94 30.18 -6.66
CA ALA A 346 6.25 30.54 -6.11
C ALA A 346 6.24 30.53 -4.57
N LEU A 347 5.18 31.03 -3.95
CA LEU A 347 5.02 30.94 -2.50
C LEU A 347 4.92 29.49 -2.03
N LEU A 348 4.12 28.66 -2.72
CA LEU A 348 3.97 27.25 -2.38
C LEU A 348 5.30 26.51 -2.45
N GLY A 349 6.12 26.78 -3.48
CA GLY A 349 7.46 26.20 -3.61
C GLY A 349 8.38 26.56 -2.43
N ASN A 350 8.45 27.85 -2.08
CA ASN A 350 9.25 28.30 -0.95
C ASN A 350 8.79 27.68 0.38
N VAL A 351 7.48 27.57 0.60
CA VAL A 351 6.90 26.94 1.80
C VAL A 351 7.27 25.47 1.90
N VAL A 352 7.21 24.75 0.76
CA VAL A 352 7.64 23.34 0.72
C VAL A 352 9.12 23.21 1.05
N ASP A 353 9.98 24.04 0.46
CA ASP A 353 11.43 24.00 0.71
C ASP A 353 11.79 24.29 2.17
N ASP A 354 11.08 25.21 2.80
CA ASP A 354 11.27 25.54 4.22
C ASP A 354 10.89 24.37 5.15
N LEU A 355 9.89 23.54 4.77
CA LEU A 355 9.25 22.58 5.66
C LEU A 355 9.53 21.11 5.36
N LYS A 356 9.81 20.73 4.09
CA LYS A 356 9.88 19.31 3.67
C LYS A 356 10.88 18.45 4.45
N SER A 357 11.97 19.05 4.94
CA SER A 357 12.99 18.31 5.73
C SER A 357 12.51 17.94 7.15
N ARG A 358 11.41 18.53 7.62
CA ARG A 358 10.89 18.42 8.97
C ARG A 358 9.60 17.62 9.05
N ALA A 359 8.83 17.58 7.97
CA ALA A 359 7.54 16.93 7.91
C ALA A 359 7.67 15.41 7.71
N LYS A 360 6.90 14.64 8.43
CA LYS A 360 6.83 13.19 8.32
C LYS A 360 5.70 12.73 7.39
N THR A 361 4.67 13.56 7.22
CA THR A 361 3.55 13.33 6.31
C THR A 361 3.17 14.62 5.59
N LEU A 362 2.43 14.50 4.47
CA LEU A 362 1.89 15.66 3.76
C LEU A 362 0.83 16.39 4.59
N VAL A 363 0.12 15.68 5.47
CA VAL A 363 -0.82 16.29 6.42
C VAL A 363 -0.06 17.21 7.39
N GLU A 364 0.99 16.68 8.02
CA GLU A 364 1.83 17.45 8.94
C GLU A 364 2.46 18.67 8.25
N LEU A 365 2.92 18.51 6.99
CA LEU A 365 3.46 19.62 6.20
C LEU A 365 2.39 20.69 5.94
N ALA A 366 1.16 20.30 5.58
CA ALA A 366 0.07 21.23 5.33
C ALA A 366 -0.31 22.00 6.58
N GLU A 367 -0.48 21.34 7.71
CA GLU A 367 -0.84 21.96 8.99
C GLU A 367 0.25 22.88 9.51
N SER A 368 1.52 22.47 9.41
CA SER A 368 2.65 23.29 9.84
C SER A 368 2.90 24.50 8.94
N SER A 369 2.40 24.46 7.71
CA SER A 369 2.56 25.57 6.74
C SER A 369 1.53 26.69 6.89
N LEU A 370 0.44 26.51 7.63
CA LEU A 370 -0.70 27.43 7.67
C LEU A 370 -0.31 28.88 8.00
N PHE A 371 0.68 29.07 8.87
CA PHE A 371 1.13 30.40 9.23
C PHE A 371 1.72 31.19 8.05
N TYR A 372 2.14 30.56 6.96
CA TYR A 372 2.59 31.27 5.77
C TYR A 372 1.45 31.90 4.97
N PHE A 373 0.23 31.37 5.09
CA PHE A 373 -0.92 31.74 4.28
C PHE A 373 -1.92 32.68 4.99
N THR A 374 -1.73 32.89 6.29
CA THR A 374 -2.59 33.81 7.07
C THR A 374 -1.94 35.17 7.21
N ASP A 375 -2.75 36.25 7.33
CA ASP A 375 -2.24 37.57 7.68
C ASP A 375 -1.94 37.69 9.17
N ASP A 376 -2.72 37.02 9.97
CA ASP A 376 -2.63 37.01 11.42
C ASP A 376 -2.24 35.65 11.92
N VAL A 377 -1.39 35.59 12.91
CA VAL A 377 -1.02 34.34 13.59
C VAL A 377 -1.59 34.32 15.00
N ALA A 378 -2.18 33.19 15.37
CA ALA A 378 -2.55 32.93 16.76
C ALA A 378 -1.30 32.54 17.54
N TYR A 379 -1.08 33.17 18.67
CA TYR A 379 0.05 32.81 19.55
C TYR A 379 -0.31 31.61 20.43
N GLU A 380 0.50 30.58 20.44
CA GLU A 380 0.42 29.53 21.44
C GLU A 380 0.63 30.15 22.84
N SER A 381 -0.28 29.84 23.78
CA SER A 381 -0.29 30.49 25.10
C SER A 381 1.04 30.39 25.84
N GLU A 382 1.67 29.22 25.82
CA GLU A 382 2.98 28.97 26.46
C GLU A 382 4.09 29.77 25.76
N ALA A 383 4.10 29.79 24.43
CA ALA A 383 5.06 30.55 23.63
C ALA A 383 4.96 32.05 23.90
N ALA A 384 3.74 32.58 23.88
CA ALA A 384 3.51 33.99 24.16
C ALA A 384 3.92 34.39 25.60
N ASN A 385 3.53 33.59 26.59
CA ASN A 385 3.89 33.85 28.01
C ASN A 385 5.40 33.81 28.25
N THR A 386 6.11 32.98 27.49
CA THR A 386 7.57 32.83 27.65
C THR A 386 8.35 33.88 26.92
N PHE A 387 7.94 34.25 25.69
CA PHE A 387 8.77 35.02 24.76
C PHE A 387 8.22 36.39 24.38
N LEU A 388 6.90 36.67 24.53
CA LEU A 388 6.30 37.97 24.23
C LEU A 388 6.08 38.75 25.51
N LYS A 389 7.19 39.08 26.21
CA LYS A 389 7.21 39.86 27.45
C LYS A 389 7.51 41.33 27.18
N ALA A 390 7.17 42.22 28.13
CA ALA A 390 7.36 43.67 28.02
C ALA A 390 8.78 44.08 27.58
N GLU A 391 9.80 43.44 28.15
CA GLU A 391 11.22 43.68 27.83
C GLU A 391 11.61 43.32 26.40
N MET A 392 10.80 42.50 25.69
CA MET A 392 11.07 42.10 24.30
C MET A 392 10.51 43.09 23.27
N ALA A 393 9.60 43.98 23.65
CA ALA A 393 8.96 44.94 22.75
C ALA A 393 9.97 45.85 22.02
N ASP A 394 10.98 46.36 22.74
CA ASP A 394 12.03 47.20 22.16
C ASP A 394 12.98 46.44 21.23
N HIS A 395 13.22 45.15 21.48
CA HIS A 395 14.01 44.33 20.59
C HIS A 395 13.25 44.04 19.29
N LEU A 396 11.97 43.71 19.38
CA LEU A 396 11.11 43.48 18.22
C LEU A 396 10.93 44.76 17.40
N LYS A 397 10.76 45.91 18.04
CA LYS A 397 10.67 47.19 17.39
C LYS A 397 11.93 47.50 16.56
N ALA A 398 13.12 47.27 17.13
CA ALA A 398 14.37 47.52 16.40
C ALA A 398 14.54 46.59 15.19
N VAL A 399 14.02 45.36 15.25
CA VAL A 399 13.98 44.46 14.07
C VAL A 399 13.05 45.04 13.01
N ALA A 400 11.82 45.45 13.37
CA ALA A 400 10.85 46.00 12.41
C ALA A 400 11.35 47.29 11.73
N GLU A 401 12.03 48.17 12.48
CA GLU A 401 12.61 49.44 11.96
C GLU A 401 13.84 49.18 11.07
N GLY A 402 14.61 48.14 11.32
CA GLY A 402 15.80 47.82 10.55
C GLY A 402 15.53 47.11 9.20
N ILE A 403 14.46 46.30 9.12
CA ILE A 403 14.12 45.55 7.91
C ILE A 403 13.98 46.40 6.64
N PRO A 404 13.31 47.60 6.64
CA PRO A 404 13.16 48.41 5.44
C PRO A 404 14.48 48.85 4.82
N SER A 405 15.49 49.12 5.66
CA SER A 405 16.81 49.62 5.22
C SER A 405 17.73 48.51 4.71
N LEU A 406 17.35 47.22 4.81
CA LEU A 406 18.16 46.12 4.33
C LEU A 406 18.23 46.10 2.80
N GLN A 407 19.45 46.27 2.27
CA GLN A 407 19.73 46.20 0.84
C GLN A 407 19.70 44.73 0.37
N ASP A 408 20.19 43.82 1.23
CA ASP A 408 20.23 42.35 0.95
C ASP A 408 19.17 41.65 1.82
N TYR A 409 18.01 41.31 1.22
CA TYR A 409 16.94 40.53 1.86
C TYR A 409 17.07 39.04 1.50
N THR A 410 18.25 38.47 1.81
CA THR A 410 18.58 37.04 1.66
C THR A 410 18.79 36.42 3.02
N LYS A 411 18.85 35.07 3.07
CA LYS A 411 19.19 34.32 4.31
C LYS A 411 20.43 34.91 4.99
N LYS A 412 21.52 35.08 4.20
CA LYS A 412 22.79 35.61 4.71
C LYS A 412 22.67 37.07 5.19
N GLY A 413 21.99 37.90 4.42
CA GLY A 413 21.73 39.31 4.79
C GLY A 413 20.92 39.42 6.09
N MET A 414 19.89 38.57 6.24
CA MET A 414 19.04 38.52 7.41
C MET A 414 19.80 38.00 8.65
N GLU A 415 20.57 36.96 8.52
CA GLU A 415 21.40 36.44 9.59
C GLU A 415 22.43 37.49 10.06
N THR A 416 23.09 38.12 9.10
CA THR A 416 24.07 39.21 9.38
C THR A 416 23.42 40.35 10.12
N PHE A 417 22.24 40.80 9.68
CA PHE A 417 21.48 41.87 10.33
C PHE A 417 21.10 41.51 11.78
N LEU A 418 20.53 40.34 12.00
CA LEU A 418 20.10 39.93 13.34
C LEU A 418 21.31 39.76 14.30
N ARG A 419 22.44 39.28 13.81
CA ARG A 419 23.69 39.18 14.60
C ARG A 419 24.23 40.56 14.95
N ALA A 420 24.33 41.48 13.99
CA ALA A 420 24.78 42.83 14.22
C ALA A 420 23.88 43.58 15.21
N LEU A 421 22.56 43.41 15.11
CA LEU A 421 21.61 43.98 16.06
C LEU A 421 21.80 43.44 17.48
N ALA A 422 22.02 42.11 17.62
CA ALA A 422 22.27 41.48 18.91
C ALA A 422 23.59 42.00 19.55
N GLU A 423 24.65 42.08 18.76
CA GLU A 423 25.94 42.61 19.17
C GLU A 423 25.86 44.07 19.63
N LYS A 424 25.23 44.95 18.82
CA LYS A 424 25.00 46.34 19.15
C LYS A 424 24.25 46.54 20.48
N ARG A 425 23.38 45.58 20.84
CA ARG A 425 22.60 45.60 22.08
C ARG A 425 23.26 44.82 23.24
N GLY A 426 24.42 44.25 23.05
CA GLY A 426 25.15 43.48 24.06
C GLY A 426 24.43 42.21 24.54
N ILE A 427 23.60 41.61 23.66
CA ILE A 427 22.78 40.43 23.99
C ILE A 427 23.07 39.25 23.04
N LYS A 428 22.71 38.05 23.47
CA LYS A 428 22.83 36.88 22.61
C LYS A 428 21.74 36.89 21.53
N LEU A 429 22.06 36.43 20.31
CA LEU A 429 21.12 36.36 19.19
C LEU A 429 19.80 35.64 19.58
N LYS A 430 19.86 34.61 20.41
CA LYS A 430 18.68 33.86 20.88
C LYS A 430 17.64 34.74 21.57
N VAL A 431 18.06 35.85 22.23
CA VAL A 431 17.17 36.79 22.94
C VAL A 431 16.29 37.56 21.95
N ILE A 432 16.74 37.80 20.70
CA ILE A 432 15.95 38.38 19.63
C ILE A 432 15.22 37.33 18.81
N ALA A 433 15.91 36.26 18.45
CA ALA A 433 15.43 35.25 17.51
C ALA A 433 14.18 34.51 18.00
N GLN A 434 14.09 34.15 19.29
CA GLN A 434 12.92 33.41 19.80
C GLN A 434 11.65 34.29 19.91
N PRO A 435 11.68 35.51 20.51
CA PRO A 435 10.51 36.39 20.44
C PRO A 435 10.09 36.73 19.01
N LEU A 436 11.05 36.94 18.11
CA LEU A 436 10.77 37.19 16.68
C LEU A 436 10.08 35.99 16.05
N ARG A 437 10.54 34.75 16.32
CA ARG A 437 9.91 33.52 15.86
C ARG A 437 8.45 33.46 16.31
N VAL A 438 8.20 33.67 17.60
CA VAL A 438 6.82 33.64 18.13
C VAL A 438 5.99 34.74 17.53
N ALA A 439 6.55 35.95 17.35
CA ALA A 439 5.87 37.10 16.74
C ALA A 439 5.38 36.81 15.30
N ILE A 440 6.19 36.11 14.49
CA ILE A 440 5.87 35.92 13.06
C ILE A 440 5.24 34.57 12.74
N THR A 441 5.35 33.57 13.64
CA THR A 441 4.80 32.21 13.40
C THR A 441 3.75 31.78 14.41
N GLY A 442 3.66 32.43 15.56
CA GLY A 442 2.81 32.03 16.69
C GLY A 442 3.39 30.91 17.56
N LYS A 443 4.52 30.32 17.17
CA LYS A 443 5.07 29.07 17.74
C LYS A 443 6.53 29.21 18.15
N THR A 444 7.00 28.31 19.03
CA THR A 444 8.41 28.25 19.45
C THR A 444 9.29 27.47 18.48
N VAL A 445 8.69 26.63 17.63
CA VAL A 445 9.36 25.77 16.64
C VAL A 445 8.89 26.14 15.24
N SER A 446 9.84 26.40 14.34
CA SER A 446 9.60 26.70 12.91
C SER A 446 10.86 26.36 12.10
N PRO A 447 10.87 26.50 10.78
CA PRO A 447 12.10 26.62 9.98
C PRO A 447 13.06 27.70 10.50
N GLY A 448 14.22 27.85 9.89
CA GLY A 448 15.13 28.95 10.18
C GLY A 448 14.39 30.27 10.20
N ILE A 449 14.65 31.14 11.20
CA ILE A 449 13.93 32.40 11.29
C ILE A 449 14.16 33.29 10.06
N ASP A 450 15.36 33.22 9.50
CA ASP A 450 15.77 33.83 8.24
C ASP A 450 14.97 33.25 7.05
N GLU A 451 14.79 31.94 6.97
CA GLU A 451 13.97 31.28 5.94
C GLU A 451 12.52 31.78 6.00
N VAL A 452 11.93 31.73 7.20
CA VAL A 452 10.56 32.16 7.42
C VAL A 452 10.37 33.63 7.04
N MET A 453 11.32 34.50 7.40
CA MET A 453 11.23 35.94 7.08
C MET A 453 11.26 36.18 5.58
N ILE A 454 12.12 35.46 4.85
CA ILE A 454 12.23 35.59 3.40
C ILE A 454 10.95 35.13 2.71
N THR A 455 10.44 33.97 3.07
CA THR A 455 9.22 33.42 2.48
C THR A 455 7.98 34.26 2.77
N LEU A 456 7.89 34.88 3.98
CA LEU A 456 6.81 35.79 4.34
C LEU A 456 6.91 37.15 3.63
N GLY A 457 8.12 37.63 3.32
CA GLY A 457 8.39 38.96 2.77
C GLY A 457 8.37 40.07 3.81
N LYS A 458 9.08 41.19 3.47
CA LYS A 458 9.30 42.31 4.39
C LYS A 458 8.01 42.84 5.02
N GLU A 459 7.01 43.11 4.20
CA GLU A 459 5.76 43.77 4.65
C GLU A 459 5.01 42.94 5.69
N ARG A 460 4.84 41.63 5.42
CA ARG A 460 4.11 40.73 6.32
C ARG A 460 4.89 40.49 7.62
N VAL A 461 6.22 40.40 7.54
CA VAL A 461 7.07 40.28 8.73
C VAL A 461 6.92 41.52 9.63
N ILE A 462 7.03 42.75 9.07
CA ILE A 462 6.87 43.99 9.82
C ILE A 462 5.47 44.09 10.44
N LYS A 463 4.42 43.79 9.67
CA LYS A 463 3.02 43.79 10.13
C LYS A 463 2.85 42.87 11.35
N ARG A 464 3.39 41.66 11.31
CA ARG A 464 3.30 40.69 12.41
C ARG A 464 4.11 41.08 13.63
N ILE A 465 5.31 41.63 13.44
CA ILE A 465 6.11 42.17 14.54
C ILE A 465 5.35 43.28 15.26
N ASN A 466 4.76 44.24 14.51
CA ASN A 466 3.99 45.32 15.11
C ASN A 466 2.77 44.82 15.91
N LYS A 467 2.05 43.81 15.38
CA LYS A 467 0.95 43.15 16.11
C LYS A 467 1.44 42.48 17.40
N ALA A 468 2.61 41.84 17.37
CA ALA A 468 3.18 41.23 18.57
C ALA A 468 3.57 42.29 19.62
N ILE A 469 4.05 43.45 19.19
CA ILE A 469 4.33 44.58 20.09
C ILE A 469 3.03 45.11 20.70
N GLU A 470 1.96 45.26 19.93
CA GLU A 470 0.63 45.67 20.45
C GLU A 470 0.09 44.61 21.44
N TYR A 471 0.22 43.34 21.11
CA TYR A 471 -0.17 42.23 22.00
C TYR A 471 0.57 42.30 23.35
N ILE A 472 1.87 42.58 23.33
CA ILE A 472 2.69 42.75 24.54
C ILE A 472 2.15 43.91 25.37
N LYS A 473 1.93 45.10 24.74
CA LYS A 473 1.45 46.31 25.41
C LYS A 473 0.07 46.13 26.07
N ASN A 474 -0.82 45.36 25.45
CA ASN A 474 -2.15 45.12 25.98
C ASN A 474 -2.21 44.14 27.14
N ARG A 475 -1.07 43.50 27.49
CA ARG A 475 -0.95 42.56 28.61
C ARG A 475 -0.15 43.11 29.80
N THR A 476 0.49 44.27 29.57
CA THR A 476 1.22 45.00 30.60
C THR A 476 0.34 46.07 31.21
#